data_6a2a3c56de04a66ef6c5e446c8478323
#
_entry.id   6a2a3c56de04a66ef6c5e446c8478323
#
_cell.length_a   1.000
_cell.length_b   1.000
_cell.length_c   1.000
_cell.angle_alpha   90.00
_cell.angle_beta   90.00
_cell.angle_gamma   90.00
#
_symmetry.space_group_name_H-M   'P 1'
#
loop_
_entity.id
_entity.type
_entity.pdbx_description
1 polymer ?
#
loop_
_entity_poly.entity_id
_entity_poly.type
_entity_poly.pdbx_seq_one_letter_code
_entity_poly.pdbx_strand_id
1 'polypeptide(L)'
;MEKITHNDVRDVWEANAAFWDAHMGEQGNTFHQELVAPSAECLLEIQPGERVLEIACGTGLFARRLVELGAHVLATDVSAEMVRLARQKFTSANDKIEFQQLDAADADQLATLPAAAFDAAVCNMALFDMIEIAPLFHALSQTLKPGGRFVFTICHPSFNTNDCVRTAEQADRNGEIVVQHSMRVMKYNGLAPTQAIGIVGQPRTQYTFHRPLSALLAPAFQHGFALDGLLEPAFESAASDKRSLDMRNFHEFPMVLAARLRLR
;
A
#
# COMPACT_ATOMS: atom_id res chain seq x y z
N MET A 1 7.37 6.78 -25.93
CA MET A 1 6.24 6.28 -25.15
C MET A 1 5.37 7.48 -24.82
N GLU A 2 4.06 7.33 -24.98
CA GLU A 2 3.09 8.33 -24.55
C GLU A 2 3.22 8.58 -23.03
N LYS A 3 3.05 9.80 -22.59
CA LYS A 3 3.21 10.16 -21.18
C LYS A 3 2.01 9.59 -20.39
N ILE A 4 2.25 8.75 -19.40
CA ILE A 4 1.21 8.23 -18.51
C ILE A 4 0.58 9.40 -17.76
N THR A 5 -0.74 9.45 -17.71
CA THR A 5 -1.52 10.51 -17.05
C THR A 5 -2.23 9.99 -15.80
N HIS A 6 -2.70 10.88 -14.94
CA HIS A 6 -3.53 10.53 -13.79
C HIS A 6 -4.81 9.79 -14.21
N ASN A 7 -5.39 10.17 -15.34
CA ASN A 7 -6.56 9.49 -15.89
C ASN A 7 -6.26 8.03 -16.27
N ASP A 8 -5.08 7.75 -16.84
CA ASP A 8 -4.70 6.38 -17.19
C ASP A 8 -4.63 5.48 -15.95
N VAL A 9 -4.07 6.00 -14.85
CA VAL A 9 -3.99 5.28 -13.58
C VAL A 9 -5.39 5.06 -13.00
N ARG A 10 -6.21 6.12 -12.94
CA ARG A 10 -7.59 6.03 -12.44
C ARG A 10 -8.42 5.02 -13.25
N ASP A 11 -8.37 5.08 -14.58
CA ASP A 11 -9.17 4.23 -15.47
C ASP A 11 -8.79 2.74 -15.37
N VAL A 12 -7.55 2.45 -14.99
CA VAL A 12 -7.11 1.08 -14.67
C VAL A 12 -7.76 0.60 -13.37
N TRP A 13 -7.73 1.39 -12.31
CA TRP A 13 -8.32 1.02 -11.02
C TRP A 13 -9.84 0.96 -11.08
N GLU A 14 -10.47 1.85 -11.86
CA GLU A 14 -11.90 1.79 -12.15
C GLU A 14 -12.29 0.46 -12.80
N ALA A 15 -11.54 0.03 -13.82
CA ALA A 15 -11.79 -1.23 -14.52
C ALA A 15 -11.50 -2.49 -13.67
N ASN A 16 -10.59 -2.39 -12.72
CA ASN A 16 -10.18 -3.50 -11.87
C ASN A 16 -11.01 -3.63 -10.59
N ALA A 17 -11.80 -2.62 -10.23
CA ALA A 17 -12.44 -2.50 -8.92
C ALA A 17 -13.27 -3.72 -8.50
N ALA A 18 -14.19 -4.17 -9.35
CA ALA A 18 -15.04 -5.31 -9.05
C ALA A 18 -14.25 -6.63 -8.90
N PHE A 19 -13.20 -6.81 -9.72
CA PHE A 19 -12.33 -7.97 -9.63
C PHE A 19 -11.54 -7.99 -8.32
N TRP A 20 -10.95 -6.85 -7.96
CA TRP A 20 -10.20 -6.73 -6.71
C TRP A 20 -11.11 -6.90 -5.49
N ASP A 21 -12.32 -6.35 -5.54
CA ASP A 21 -13.30 -6.52 -4.48
C ASP A 21 -13.63 -8.01 -4.23
N ALA A 22 -13.90 -8.74 -5.29
CA ALA A 22 -14.19 -10.18 -5.21
C ALA A 22 -12.98 -10.99 -4.69
N HIS A 23 -11.75 -10.60 -5.07
CA HIS A 23 -10.53 -11.28 -4.65
C HIS A 23 -10.11 -10.98 -3.21
N MET A 24 -10.26 -9.74 -2.79
CA MET A 24 -9.94 -9.34 -1.42
C MET A 24 -11.02 -9.81 -0.43
N GLY A 25 -12.26 -9.89 -0.87
CA GLY A 25 -13.36 -10.31 -0.02
C GLY A 25 -13.49 -9.45 1.25
N GLU A 26 -13.90 -10.06 2.36
CA GLU A 26 -14.11 -9.35 3.63
C GLU A 26 -12.87 -9.27 4.53
N GLN A 27 -11.89 -10.11 4.30
CA GLN A 27 -10.70 -10.23 5.17
C GLN A 27 -9.40 -9.85 4.48
N GLY A 28 -9.40 -9.71 3.16
CA GLY A 28 -8.19 -9.54 2.38
C GLY A 28 -7.54 -10.90 2.02
N ASN A 29 -6.62 -10.85 1.07
CA ASN A 29 -5.81 -12.02 0.73
C ASN A 29 -4.71 -12.26 1.79
N THR A 30 -4.04 -13.39 1.71
CA THR A 30 -2.96 -13.78 2.63
C THR A 30 -1.86 -12.70 2.77
N PHE A 31 -1.49 -12.06 1.65
CA PHE A 31 -0.49 -10.99 1.67
C PHE A 31 -0.94 -9.79 2.52
N HIS A 32 -2.20 -9.41 2.39
CA HIS A 32 -2.78 -8.36 3.21
C HIS A 32 -2.87 -8.75 4.69
N GLN A 33 -3.36 -9.96 4.96
CA GLN A 33 -3.58 -10.44 6.32
C GLN A 33 -2.28 -10.67 7.11
N GLU A 34 -1.25 -11.19 6.47
CA GLU A 34 -0.01 -11.58 7.16
C GLU A 34 1.04 -10.45 7.17
N LEU A 35 1.07 -9.59 6.15
CA LEU A 35 2.15 -8.60 6.00
C LEU A 35 1.67 -7.15 6.09
N VAL A 36 0.59 -6.80 5.35
CA VAL A 36 0.19 -5.40 5.18
C VAL A 36 -0.55 -4.87 6.42
N ALA A 37 -1.69 -5.49 6.75
CA ALA A 37 -2.55 -5.00 7.82
C ALA A 37 -1.86 -5.02 9.20
N PRO A 38 -1.17 -6.10 9.63
CA PRO A 38 -0.48 -6.12 10.92
C PRO A 38 0.62 -5.06 11.02
N SER A 39 1.37 -4.82 9.94
CA SER A 39 2.42 -3.80 9.93
C SER A 39 1.85 -2.39 10.01
N ALA A 40 0.78 -2.11 9.27
CA ALA A 40 0.11 -0.82 9.32
C ALA A 40 -0.50 -0.57 10.71
N GLU A 41 -1.18 -1.54 11.31
CA GLU A 41 -1.76 -1.44 12.66
C GLU A 41 -0.67 -1.19 13.72
N CYS A 42 0.42 -1.95 13.66
CA CYS A 42 1.56 -1.81 14.58
C CYS A 42 2.13 -0.38 14.55
N LEU A 43 2.33 0.18 13.36
CA LEU A 43 2.91 1.52 13.20
C LEU A 43 1.89 2.64 13.45
N LEU A 44 0.60 2.41 13.18
CA LEU A 44 -0.44 3.41 13.41
C LEU A 44 -0.68 3.66 14.90
N GLU A 45 -0.64 2.64 15.75
CA GLU A 45 -0.89 2.77 17.18
C GLU A 45 -2.19 3.53 17.49
N ILE A 46 -3.28 3.19 16.78
CA ILE A 46 -4.57 3.90 16.82
C ILE A 46 -5.11 3.95 18.25
N GLN A 47 -5.53 5.15 18.66
CA GLN A 47 -6.25 5.36 19.90
C GLN A 47 -7.74 5.58 19.60
N PRO A 48 -8.66 5.04 20.41
CA PRO A 48 -10.09 5.27 20.23
C PRO A 48 -10.43 6.77 20.20
N GLY A 49 -11.24 7.16 19.21
CA GLY A 49 -11.65 8.55 18.99
C GLY A 49 -10.73 9.36 18.09
N GLU A 50 -9.58 8.83 17.67
CA GLU A 50 -8.73 9.52 16.69
C GLU A 50 -9.42 9.65 15.33
N ARG A 51 -9.12 10.73 14.64
CA ARG A 51 -9.53 10.95 13.24
C ARG A 51 -8.42 10.49 12.31
N VAL A 52 -8.74 9.58 11.42
CA VAL A 52 -7.78 8.96 10.49
C VAL A 52 -8.19 9.24 9.04
N LEU A 53 -7.22 9.65 8.22
CA LEU A 53 -7.35 9.75 6.78
C LEU A 53 -6.77 8.49 6.14
N GLU A 54 -7.60 7.70 5.46
CA GLU A 54 -7.11 6.59 4.64
C GLU A 54 -7.04 7.01 3.17
N ILE A 55 -5.85 6.91 2.60
CA ILE A 55 -5.54 7.21 1.20
C ILE A 55 -5.54 5.91 0.40
N ALA A 56 -6.22 5.92 -0.75
CA ALA A 56 -6.37 4.74 -1.62
C ALA A 56 -6.95 3.54 -0.86
N CYS A 57 -8.13 3.74 -0.27
CA CYS A 57 -8.79 2.78 0.60
C CYS A 57 -9.35 1.55 -0.14
N GLY A 58 -9.36 1.55 -1.47
CA GLY A 58 -10.00 0.52 -2.27
C GLY A 58 -11.47 0.36 -1.88
N THR A 59 -11.88 -0.87 -1.61
CA THR A 59 -13.26 -1.18 -1.19
C THR A 59 -13.45 -1.12 0.34
N GLY A 60 -12.58 -0.40 1.06
CA GLY A 60 -12.75 -0.06 2.47
C GLY A 60 -12.36 -1.16 3.46
N LEU A 61 -11.56 -2.13 3.03
CA LEU A 61 -11.16 -3.26 3.87
C LEU A 61 -10.43 -2.80 5.15
N PHE A 62 -9.40 -1.97 4.99
CA PHE A 62 -8.63 -1.49 6.13
C PHE A 62 -9.36 -0.35 6.88
N ALA A 63 -10.18 0.46 6.17
CA ALA A 63 -11.07 1.45 6.81
C ALA A 63 -12.00 0.82 7.86
N ARG A 64 -12.57 -0.36 7.55
CA ARG A 64 -13.36 -1.13 8.52
C ARG A 64 -12.54 -1.47 9.76
N ARG A 65 -11.32 -1.93 9.56
CA ARG A 65 -10.44 -2.28 10.66
C ARG A 65 -10.10 -1.07 11.55
N LEU A 66 -9.87 0.09 10.95
CA LEU A 66 -9.65 1.34 11.70
C LEU A 66 -10.87 1.72 12.56
N VAL A 67 -12.09 1.54 12.03
CA VAL A 67 -13.32 1.78 12.81
C VAL A 67 -13.47 0.78 13.94
N GLU A 68 -13.14 -0.50 13.74
CA GLU A 68 -13.12 -1.51 14.80
C GLU A 68 -12.13 -1.15 15.93
N LEU A 69 -11.01 -0.53 15.58
CA LEU A 69 -10.03 0.02 16.53
C LEU A 69 -10.51 1.31 17.23
N GLY A 70 -11.67 1.82 16.85
CA GLY A 70 -12.32 2.97 17.48
C GLY A 70 -12.08 4.31 16.79
N ALA A 71 -11.44 4.35 15.64
CA ALA A 71 -11.18 5.57 14.89
C ALA A 71 -12.43 6.13 14.19
N HIS A 72 -12.39 7.43 13.87
CA HIS A 72 -13.26 8.09 12.91
C HIS A 72 -12.48 8.23 11.59
N VAL A 73 -12.99 7.68 10.50
CA VAL A 73 -12.24 7.51 9.26
C VAL A 73 -12.83 8.35 8.13
N LEU A 74 -11.99 9.14 7.46
CA LEU A 74 -12.22 9.60 6.10
C LEU A 74 -11.41 8.70 5.16
N ALA A 75 -12.10 7.87 4.39
CA ALA A 75 -11.49 6.91 3.46
C ALA A 75 -11.62 7.44 2.03
N THR A 76 -10.50 7.55 1.31
CA THR A 76 -10.47 8.15 -0.02
C THR A 76 -9.86 7.20 -1.04
N ASP A 77 -10.39 7.23 -2.28
CA ASP A 77 -9.82 6.47 -3.40
C ASP A 77 -10.02 7.25 -4.71
N VAL A 78 -9.13 7.07 -5.67
CA VAL A 78 -9.21 7.70 -6.99
C VAL A 78 -10.34 7.11 -7.84
N SER A 79 -10.67 5.82 -7.65
CA SER A 79 -11.72 5.13 -8.37
C SER A 79 -13.09 5.38 -7.74
N ALA A 80 -14.01 5.93 -8.53
CA ALA A 80 -15.40 6.09 -8.13
C ALA A 80 -16.08 4.73 -7.85
N GLU A 81 -15.72 3.70 -8.61
CA GLU A 81 -16.25 2.35 -8.43
C GLU A 81 -15.77 1.71 -7.12
N MET A 82 -14.48 1.89 -6.75
CA MET A 82 -13.97 1.45 -5.44
C MET A 82 -14.77 2.11 -4.30
N VAL A 83 -14.93 3.44 -4.36
CA VAL A 83 -15.71 4.19 -3.37
C VAL A 83 -17.18 3.74 -3.33
N ARG A 84 -17.78 3.46 -4.48
CA ARG A 84 -19.16 2.95 -4.55
C ARG A 84 -19.29 1.58 -3.88
N LEU A 85 -18.38 0.66 -4.17
CA LEU A 85 -18.33 -0.68 -3.56
C LEU A 85 -18.09 -0.59 -2.05
N ALA A 86 -17.17 0.26 -1.62
CA ALA A 86 -16.92 0.51 -0.20
C ALA A 86 -18.20 0.98 0.50
N ARG A 87 -18.87 2.00 -0.02
CA ARG A 87 -20.13 2.50 0.55
C ARG A 87 -21.22 1.42 0.66
N GLN A 88 -21.29 0.50 -0.30
CA GLN A 88 -22.27 -0.59 -0.26
C GLN A 88 -22.01 -1.59 0.88
N LYS A 89 -20.77 -1.83 1.24
CA LYS A 89 -20.38 -2.72 2.34
C LYS A 89 -20.67 -2.13 3.72
N PHE A 90 -20.72 -0.81 3.81
CA PHE A 90 -20.92 -0.06 5.06
C PHE A 90 -22.33 0.53 5.16
N THR A 91 -23.36 -0.18 4.68
CA THR A 91 -24.76 0.28 4.58
C THR A 91 -25.49 0.49 5.90
N SER A 92 -24.92 0.19 7.04
CA SER A 92 -25.58 0.40 8.33
C SER A 92 -24.85 1.42 9.19
N ALA A 93 -25.48 2.60 9.33
CA ALA A 93 -25.40 3.49 10.50
C ALA A 93 -24.05 3.57 11.28
N ASN A 94 -22.94 3.55 10.58
CA ASN A 94 -21.67 3.76 11.24
C ASN A 94 -21.19 5.19 10.96
N ASP A 95 -21.63 6.13 11.81
CA ASP A 95 -21.26 7.56 11.75
C ASP A 95 -19.74 7.81 11.86
N LYS A 96 -18.96 6.75 11.97
CA LYS A 96 -17.50 6.82 12.14
C LYS A 96 -16.71 6.73 10.83
N ILE A 97 -17.36 6.45 9.70
CA ILE A 97 -16.68 6.33 8.41
C ILE A 97 -17.36 7.13 7.32
N GLU A 98 -16.57 7.90 6.59
CA GLU A 98 -16.97 8.60 5.39
C GLU A 98 -16.09 8.14 4.22
N PHE A 99 -16.70 7.96 3.03
CA PHE A 99 -15.98 7.60 1.81
C PHE A 99 -16.07 8.75 0.81
N GLN A 100 -14.92 9.14 0.23
CA GLN A 100 -14.81 10.22 -0.74
C GLN A 100 -13.96 9.78 -1.93
N GLN A 101 -14.40 10.13 -3.16
CA GLN A 101 -13.51 10.02 -4.30
C GLN A 101 -12.50 11.16 -4.25
N LEU A 102 -11.19 10.83 -4.30
CA LEU A 102 -10.10 11.78 -4.27
C LEU A 102 -8.85 11.18 -4.90
N ASP A 103 -8.23 11.90 -5.83
CA ASP A 103 -6.92 11.54 -6.39
C ASP A 103 -5.80 12.08 -5.49
N ALA A 104 -5.07 11.17 -4.85
CA ALA A 104 -3.97 11.51 -3.96
C ALA A 104 -2.70 12.04 -4.67
N ALA A 105 -2.69 12.07 -6.00
CA ALA A 105 -1.63 12.69 -6.80
C ALA A 105 -2.05 14.08 -7.36
N ASP A 106 -3.30 14.50 -7.14
CA ASP A 106 -3.86 15.78 -7.59
C ASP A 106 -3.84 16.81 -6.44
N ALA A 107 -3.01 17.85 -6.59
CA ALA A 107 -2.83 18.87 -5.56
C ALA A 107 -4.11 19.68 -5.27
N ASP A 108 -4.93 19.96 -6.29
CA ASP A 108 -6.16 20.74 -6.13
C ASP A 108 -7.22 19.93 -5.36
N GLN A 109 -7.34 18.64 -5.63
CA GLN A 109 -8.24 17.76 -4.88
C GLN A 109 -7.75 17.60 -3.43
N LEU A 110 -6.46 17.39 -3.23
CA LEU A 110 -5.87 17.29 -1.89
C LEU A 110 -6.04 18.56 -1.06
N ALA A 111 -6.03 19.74 -1.69
CA ALA A 111 -6.25 21.02 -1.01
C ALA A 111 -7.69 21.19 -0.45
N THR A 112 -8.62 20.33 -0.83
CA THR A 112 -9.99 20.32 -0.27
C THR A 112 -10.06 19.65 1.11
N LEU A 113 -9.03 18.91 1.52
CA LEU A 113 -8.98 18.27 2.81
C LEU A 113 -8.84 19.30 3.95
N PRO A 114 -9.50 19.08 5.09
CA PRO A 114 -9.47 20.03 6.20
C PRO A 114 -8.08 20.10 6.85
N ALA A 115 -7.62 21.32 7.14
CA ALA A 115 -6.33 21.55 7.76
C ALA A 115 -6.29 21.09 9.22
N ALA A 116 -5.17 20.52 9.66
CA ALA A 116 -4.90 20.07 11.03
C ALA A 116 -6.05 19.26 11.66
N ALA A 117 -6.70 18.41 10.85
CA ALA A 117 -7.92 17.72 11.24
C ALA A 117 -7.68 16.25 11.63
N PHE A 118 -6.59 15.63 11.19
CA PHE A 118 -6.34 14.20 11.37
C PHE A 118 -5.20 13.96 12.35
N ASP A 119 -5.39 12.96 13.21
CA ASP A 119 -4.37 12.48 14.14
C ASP A 119 -3.38 11.54 13.42
N ALA A 120 -3.89 10.80 12.46
CA ALA A 120 -3.09 9.91 11.63
C ALA A 120 -3.59 9.89 10.17
N ALA A 121 -2.71 9.50 9.27
CA ALA A 121 -3.07 9.10 7.92
C ALA A 121 -2.43 7.75 7.59
N VAL A 122 -3.04 7.01 6.67
CA VAL A 122 -2.51 5.72 6.20
C VAL A 122 -2.69 5.56 4.70
N CYS A 123 -1.71 4.92 4.05
CA CYS A 123 -1.76 4.57 2.64
C CYS A 123 -1.20 3.15 2.46
N ASN A 124 -2.07 2.17 2.28
CA ASN A 124 -1.66 0.79 2.13
C ASN A 124 -1.53 0.40 0.66
N MET A 125 -0.32 -0.06 0.28
CA MET A 125 -0.05 -0.67 -1.02
C MET A 125 -0.42 0.19 -2.25
N ALA A 126 -0.31 1.53 -2.16
CA ALA A 126 -0.72 2.41 -3.25
C ALA A 126 0.31 3.47 -3.68
N LEU A 127 1.30 3.83 -2.85
CA LEU A 127 2.27 4.86 -3.23
C LEU A 127 3.07 4.53 -4.51
N PHE A 128 3.22 3.25 -4.82
CA PHE A 128 3.90 2.82 -6.05
C PHE A 128 3.00 2.85 -7.29
N ASP A 129 1.69 3.04 -7.13
CA ASP A 129 0.73 3.23 -8.24
C ASP A 129 0.55 4.72 -8.59
N MET A 130 1.05 5.65 -7.76
CA MET A 130 0.93 7.08 -7.97
C MET A 130 2.07 7.60 -8.85
N ILE A 131 1.73 8.41 -9.87
CA ILE A 131 2.72 9.04 -10.76
C ILE A 131 3.68 9.93 -9.98
N GLU A 132 3.12 10.75 -9.09
CA GLU A 132 3.85 11.65 -8.20
C GLU A 132 3.32 11.50 -6.78
N ILE A 133 4.22 11.58 -5.79
CA ILE A 133 3.87 11.46 -4.38
C ILE A 133 4.12 12.77 -3.60
N ALA A 134 4.86 13.71 -4.18
CA ALA A 134 5.16 14.99 -3.52
C ALA A 134 3.89 15.79 -3.15
N PRO A 135 2.85 15.91 -4.01
CA PRO A 135 1.62 16.58 -3.64
C PRO A 135 0.94 15.98 -2.41
N LEU A 136 0.95 14.65 -2.28
CA LEU A 136 0.41 13.96 -1.10
C LEU A 136 1.16 14.36 0.18
N PHE A 137 2.50 14.34 0.18
CA PHE A 137 3.29 14.71 1.37
C PHE A 137 3.10 16.18 1.74
N HIS A 138 2.98 17.06 0.75
CA HIS A 138 2.62 18.46 0.98
C HIS A 138 1.25 18.57 1.68
N ALA A 139 0.22 17.93 1.13
CA ALA A 139 -1.12 17.96 1.71
C ALA A 139 -1.16 17.35 3.12
N LEU A 140 -0.49 16.21 3.34
CA LEU A 140 -0.41 15.58 4.66
C LEU A 140 0.22 16.50 5.70
N SER A 141 1.21 17.33 5.33
CA SER A 141 1.80 18.30 6.25
C SER A 141 0.84 19.40 6.66
N GLN A 142 -0.22 19.65 5.88
CA GLN A 142 -1.26 20.65 6.18
C GLN A 142 -2.47 20.04 6.89
N THR A 143 -2.80 18.77 6.61
CA THR A 143 -4.02 18.12 7.08
C THR A 143 -3.83 17.36 8.39
N LEU A 144 -2.61 16.89 8.66
CA LEU A 144 -2.28 16.28 9.93
C LEU A 144 -2.14 17.34 11.03
N LYS A 145 -2.55 16.99 12.23
CA LYS A 145 -2.26 17.76 13.44
C LYS A 145 -0.76 17.78 13.71
N PRO A 146 -0.21 18.79 14.42
CA PRO A 146 1.16 18.75 14.91
C PRO A 146 1.44 17.46 15.69
N GLY A 147 2.54 16.77 15.37
CA GLY A 147 2.84 15.46 15.93
C GLY A 147 2.04 14.29 15.32
N GLY A 148 1.14 14.56 14.38
CA GLY A 148 0.39 13.54 13.65
C GLY A 148 1.31 12.61 12.86
N ARG A 149 0.81 11.43 12.55
CA ARG A 149 1.60 10.37 11.91
C ARG A 149 1.02 9.95 10.58
N PHE A 150 1.89 9.70 9.62
CA PHE A 150 1.55 9.05 8.36
C PHE A 150 2.21 7.69 8.30
N VAL A 151 1.41 6.64 8.11
CA VAL A 151 1.90 5.27 7.91
C VAL A 151 1.63 4.86 6.48
N PHE A 152 2.60 4.22 5.85
CA PHE A 152 2.39 3.60 4.56
C PHE A 152 2.99 2.21 4.50
N THR A 153 2.40 1.36 3.68
CA THR A 153 2.95 0.07 3.27
C THR A 153 3.12 0.03 1.76
N ILE A 154 4.20 -0.55 1.29
CA ILE A 154 4.47 -0.76 -0.14
C ILE A 154 5.10 -2.12 -0.38
N CYS A 155 5.04 -2.62 -1.63
CA CYS A 155 5.97 -3.66 -2.06
C CYS A 155 7.40 -3.23 -1.77
N HIS A 156 8.20 -4.12 -1.16
CA HIS A 156 9.56 -3.77 -0.78
C HIS A 156 10.38 -3.31 -2.00
N PRO A 157 10.97 -2.10 -2.00
CA PRO A 157 11.55 -1.53 -3.21
C PRO A 157 12.78 -2.27 -3.72
N SER A 158 13.44 -3.08 -2.86
CA SER A 158 14.57 -3.91 -3.29
C SER A 158 14.17 -5.35 -3.64
N PHE A 159 13.19 -5.93 -2.94
CA PHE A 159 12.93 -7.36 -3.01
C PHE A 159 11.61 -7.73 -3.68
N ASN A 160 10.70 -6.79 -3.87
CA ASN A 160 9.40 -7.06 -4.49
C ASN A 160 9.09 -6.02 -5.58
N THR A 161 9.92 -6.05 -6.64
CA THR A 161 9.80 -5.18 -7.81
C THR A 161 9.83 -5.99 -9.09
N ASN A 162 9.48 -5.38 -10.23
CA ASN A 162 9.53 -6.03 -11.54
C ASN A 162 10.95 -6.37 -12.00
N ASP A 163 11.98 -5.74 -11.43
CA ASP A 163 13.40 -6.01 -11.69
C ASP A 163 14.06 -6.89 -10.62
N CYS A 164 13.25 -7.55 -9.80
CA CYS A 164 13.70 -8.55 -8.84
C CYS A 164 13.21 -9.94 -9.27
N VAL A 165 14.14 -10.86 -9.47
CA VAL A 165 13.86 -12.23 -9.90
C VAL A 165 14.03 -13.20 -8.74
N ARG A 166 12.98 -13.96 -8.47
CA ARG A 166 13.01 -15.08 -7.51
C ARG A 166 13.61 -16.30 -8.18
N THR A 167 14.56 -16.97 -7.50
CA THR A 167 15.15 -18.21 -7.97
C THR A 167 15.08 -19.28 -6.89
N ALA A 168 14.88 -20.54 -7.31
CA ALA A 168 14.95 -21.71 -6.46
C ALA A 168 15.90 -22.71 -7.11
N GLU A 169 16.99 -23.05 -6.42
CA GLU A 169 18.01 -23.96 -6.89
C GLU A 169 17.96 -25.23 -6.06
N GLN A 170 18.05 -26.39 -6.72
CA GLN A 170 18.11 -27.69 -6.04
C GLN A 170 19.50 -28.28 -6.17
N ALA A 171 19.99 -28.83 -5.08
CA ALA A 171 21.25 -29.56 -5.03
C ALA A 171 21.11 -30.81 -4.15
N ASP A 172 21.75 -31.91 -4.56
CA ASP A 172 21.99 -33.06 -3.68
C ASP A 172 23.15 -32.71 -2.74
N ARG A 173 22.89 -32.73 -1.45
CA ARG A 173 23.89 -32.59 -0.41
C ARG A 173 23.87 -33.83 0.47
N ASN A 174 24.79 -34.74 0.22
CA ASN A 174 24.96 -36.00 0.98
C ASN A 174 23.70 -36.90 0.93
N GLY A 175 23.02 -36.98 -0.22
CA GLY A 175 21.81 -37.79 -0.40
C GLY A 175 20.51 -37.09 0.00
N GLU A 176 20.60 -35.83 0.43
CA GLU A 176 19.41 -34.98 0.70
C GLU A 176 19.25 -33.92 -0.38
N ILE A 177 18.05 -33.80 -0.91
CA ILE A 177 17.69 -32.71 -1.83
C ILE A 177 17.44 -31.44 -1.03
N VAL A 178 18.34 -30.48 -1.18
CA VAL A 178 18.24 -29.15 -0.57
C VAL A 178 17.74 -28.17 -1.62
N VAL A 179 16.72 -27.40 -1.28
CA VAL A 179 16.21 -26.27 -2.11
C VAL A 179 16.70 -24.98 -1.45
N GLN A 180 17.43 -24.19 -2.23
CA GLN A 180 17.89 -22.86 -1.80
C GLN A 180 17.11 -21.80 -2.57
N HIS A 181 16.48 -20.88 -1.84
CA HIS A 181 15.78 -19.72 -2.40
C HIS A 181 16.69 -18.50 -2.38
N SER A 182 16.69 -17.74 -3.46
CA SER A 182 17.45 -16.50 -3.55
C SER A 182 16.72 -15.42 -4.36
N MET A 183 17.08 -14.16 -4.10
CA MET A 183 16.54 -12.99 -4.80
C MET A 183 17.66 -12.31 -5.59
N ARG A 184 17.44 -12.11 -6.89
CA ARG A 184 18.39 -11.41 -7.75
C ARG A 184 17.80 -10.07 -8.16
N VAL A 185 18.33 -9.00 -7.57
CA VAL A 185 17.97 -7.63 -7.92
C VAL A 185 18.77 -7.21 -9.17
N MET A 186 18.08 -6.97 -10.28
CA MET A 186 18.71 -6.63 -11.57
C MET A 186 18.98 -5.13 -11.66
N LYS A 187 18.06 -4.31 -11.15
CA LYS A 187 18.16 -2.86 -11.17
C LYS A 187 17.38 -2.29 -9.99
N TYR A 188 17.88 -1.20 -9.41
CA TYR A 188 17.26 -0.51 -8.29
C TYR A 188 17.01 0.98 -8.58
N ASN A 189 17.99 1.67 -9.17
CA ASN A 189 17.87 3.09 -9.48
C ASN A 189 17.42 3.31 -10.93
N GLY A 190 16.58 4.33 -11.16
CA GLY A 190 16.19 4.78 -12.48
C GLY A 190 15.36 3.74 -13.26
N LEU A 191 14.51 2.97 -12.58
CA LEU A 191 13.52 2.16 -13.25
C LEU A 191 12.47 3.07 -13.89
N ALA A 192 12.17 2.79 -15.15
CA ALA A 192 11.04 3.44 -15.82
C ALA A 192 9.72 2.90 -15.27
N PRO A 193 8.62 3.65 -15.39
CA PRO A 193 7.29 3.13 -15.10
C PRO A 193 7.04 1.84 -15.87
N THR A 194 6.46 0.84 -15.21
CA THR A 194 6.13 -0.47 -15.79
C THR A 194 4.64 -0.76 -15.63
N GLN A 195 4.17 -1.78 -16.33
CA GLN A 195 2.85 -2.36 -16.10
C GLN A 195 3.01 -3.72 -15.43
N ALA A 196 2.19 -3.98 -14.42
CA ALA A 196 2.22 -5.21 -13.64
C ALA A 196 0.82 -5.81 -13.48
N ILE A 197 0.79 -7.09 -13.18
CA ILE A 197 -0.40 -7.80 -12.71
C ILE A 197 -0.25 -7.95 -11.20
N GLY A 198 -1.13 -7.32 -10.43
CA GLY A 198 -1.16 -7.49 -8.98
C GLY A 198 -1.80 -8.82 -8.58
N ILE A 199 -2.91 -9.17 -9.23
CA ILE A 199 -3.60 -10.45 -9.05
C ILE A 199 -3.85 -11.08 -10.42
N VAL A 200 -3.47 -12.34 -10.57
CA VAL A 200 -3.66 -13.11 -11.83
C VAL A 200 -5.14 -13.14 -12.19
N GLY A 201 -5.46 -12.75 -13.42
CA GLY A 201 -6.81 -12.67 -13.94
C GLY A 201 -7.48 -11.31 -13.84
N GLN A 202 -6.80 -10.29 -13.25
CA GLN A 202 -7.34 -8.92 -13.25
C GLN A 202 -7.55 -8.38 -14.66
N PRO A 203 -8.60 -7.57 -14.90
CA PRO A 203 -9.00 -7.10 -16.23
C PRO A 203 -7.94 -6.26 -16.94
N ARG A 204 -7.22 -5.40 -16.24
CA ARG A 204 -6.18 -4.52 -16.80
C ARG A 204 -4.92 -4.56 -15.95
N THR A 205 -3.76 -4.55 -16.60
CA THR A 205 -2.46 -4.35 -15.93
C THR A 205 -2.42 -2.97 -15.31
N GLN A 206 -1.93 -2.87 -14.08
CA GLN A 206 -1.76 -1.60 -13.37
C GLN A 206 -0.38 -0.99 -13.66
N TYR A 207 -0.29 0.32 -13.58
CA TYR A 207 0.97 1.02 -13.66
C TYR A 207 1.71 0.92 -12.33
N THR A 208 3.04 0.79 -12.40
CA THR A 208 3.91 0.77 -11.22
C THR A 208 5.06 1.76 -11.41
N PHE A 209 5.20 2.65 -10.45
CA PHE A 209 6.22 3.70 -10.39
C PHE A 209 7.21 3.38 -9.28
N HIS A 210 8.25 2.66 -9.62
CA HIS A 210 9.28 2.31 -8.65
C HIS A 210 10.03 3.56 -8.15
N ARG A 211 10.27 3.60 -6.85
CA ARG A 211 11.09 4.63 -6.20
C ARG A 211 12.11 3.98 -5.27
N PRO A 212 13.42 4.24 -5.42
CA PRO A 212 14.38 3.87 -4.39
C PRO A 212 14.05 4.60 -3.07
N LEU A 213 14.46 4.05 -1.93
CA LEU A 213 14.14 4.59 -0.60
C LEU A 213 14.40 6.10 -0.47
N SER A 214 15.49 6.58 -1.05
CA SER A 214 15.83 8.01 -1.05
C SER A 214 14.78 8.86 -1.76
N ALA A 215 14.30 8.43 -2.93
CA ALA A 215 13.28 9.13 -3.69
C ALA A 215 11.88 8.98 -3.06
N LEU A 216 11.62 7.86 -2.40
CA LEU A 216 10.37 7.61 -1.68
C LEU A 216 10.23 8.53 -0.45
N LEU A 217 11.31 8.71 0.31
CA LEU A 217 11.28 9.44 1.58
C LEU A 217 11.62 10.93 1.44
N ALA A 218 12.32 11.35 0.38
CA ALA A 218 12.73 12.74 0.22
C ALA A 218 11.57 13.75 0.30
N PRO A 219 10.40 13.55 -0.35
CA PRO A 219 9.28 14.48 -0.23
C PRO A 219 8.78 14.61 1.22
N ALA A 220 8.76 13.53 1.99
CA ALA A 220 8.36 13.56 3.38
C ALA A 220 9.29 14.46 4.21
N PHE A 221 10.61 14.29 4.07
CA PHE A 221 11.59 15.09 4.80
C PHE A 221 11.52 16.57 4.41
N GLN A 222 11.26 16.87 3.14
CA GLN A 222 11.08 18.26 2.65
C GLN A 222 9.86 18.95 3.26
N HIS A 223 8.84 18.18 3.66
CA HIS A 223 7.60 18.67 4.26
C HIS A 223 7.53 18.49 5.79
N GLY A 224 8.69 18.37 6.46
CA GLY A 224 8.77 18.39 7.91
C GLY A 224 8.50 17.06 8.61
N PHE A 225 8.39 15.97 7.87
CA PHE A 225 8.26 14.64 8.47
C PHE A 225 9.61 14.07 8.91
N ALA A 226 9.57 13.24 9.95
CA ALA A 226 10.68 12.39 10.36
C ALA A 226 10.26 10.93 10.32
N LEU A 227 11.12 10.05 9.84
CA LEU A 227 10.94 8.61 9.94
C LEU A 227 11.19 8.19 11.40
N ASP A 228 10.19 7.63 12.08
CA ASP A 228 10.28 7.18 13.47
C ASP A 228 9.82 5.72 13.68
N GLY A 229 9.39 5.05 12.63
CA GLY A 229 9.06 3.63 12.63
C GLY A 229 9.31 2.99 11.26
N LEU A 230 9.89 1.79 11.25
CA LEU A 230 10.17 1.03 10.04
C LEU A 230 10.02 -0.47 10.33
N LEU A 231 9.28 -1.17 9.48
CA LEU A 231 9.14 -2.62 9.50
C LEU A 231 9.39 -3.18 8.09
N GLU A 232 10.02 -4.33 8.04
CA GLU A 232 10.31 -5.07 6.82
C GLU A 232 9.79 -6.52 6.98
N PRO A 233 8.44 -6.72 6.97
CA PRO A 233 7.86 -8.03 7.23
C PRO A 233 8.10 -9.00 6.06
N ALA A 234 8.37 -10.25 6.43
CA ALA A 234 8.40 -11.41 5.56
C ALA A 234 7.38 -12.44 6.04
N PHE A 235 7.03 -13.41 5.20
CA PHE A 235 6.18 -14.52 5.62
C PHE A 235 6.90 -15.37 6.68
N GLU A 236 6.19 -15.79 7.73
CA GLU A 236 6.78 -16.59 8.81
C GLU A 236 6.97 -18.06 8.43
N SER A 237 6.19 -18.57 7.46
CA SER A 237 6.20 -19.98 7.08
C SER A 237 6.22 -20.16 5.56
N ALA A 238 6.88 -21.21 5.13
CA ALA A 238 6.86 -21.64 3.73
C ALA A 238 5.45 -21.98 3.24
N ALA A 239 5.27 -21.90 1.93
CA ALA A 239 4.01 -22.31 1.30
C ALA A 239 3.72 -23.79 1.60
N SER A 240 2.45 -24.08 1.85
CA SER A 240 1.98 -25.47 2.04
C SER A 240 1.91 -26.25 0.73
N ASP A 241 1.95 -25.57 -0.40
CA ASP A 241 1.96 -26.18 -1.73
C ASP A 241 3.42 -26.35 -2.24
N LYS A 242 3.55 -27.21 -3.26
CA LYS A 242 4.85 -27.59 -3.82
C LYS A 242 5.42 -26.60 -4.84
N ARG A 243 4.86 -25.38 -4.94
CA ARG A 243 5.37 -24.37 -5.89
C ARG A 243 6.64 -23.72 -5.35
N SER A 244 7.79 -24.13 -5.86
CA SER A 244 9.10 -23.69 -5.38
C SER A 244 9.32 -22.17 -5.44
N LEU A 245 8.61 -21.45 -6.34
CA LEU A 245 8.69 -19.99 -6.48
C LEU A 245 7.54 -19.24 -5.81
N ASP A 246 6.74 -19.89 -4.96
CA ASP A 246 5.76 -19.18 -4.14
C ASP A 246 6.45 -18.18 -3.22
N MET A 247 5.86 -16.99 -3.05
CA MET A 247 6.45 -15.92 -2.22
C MET A 247 6.72 -16.37 -0.78
N ARG A 248 5.91 -17.25 -0.22
CA ARG A 248 6.06 -17.76 1.15
C ARG A 248 7.34 -18.57 1.35
N ASN A 249 7.91 -19.13 0.29
CA ASN A 249 9.20 -19.83 0.37
C ASN A 249 10.40 -18.88 0.47
N PHE A 250 10.17 -17.57 0.29
CA PHE A 250 11.19 -16.53 0.41
C PHE A 250 11.09 -15.79 1.75
N HIS A 251 10.86 -16.53 2.83
CA HIS A 251 10.60 -15.99 4.17
C HIS A 251 11.82 -15.25 4.79
N GLU A 252 13.00 -15.41 4.23
CA GLU A 252 14.19 -14.63 4.61
C GLU A 252 14.26 -13.25 3.92
N PHE A 253 13.32 -12.95 3.00
CA PHE A 253 13.32 -11.71 2.26
C PHE A 253 12.03 -10.92 2.57
N PRO A 254 12.13 -9.66 2.99
CA PRO A 254 10.95 -8.85 3.23
C PRO A 254 10.21 -8.54 1.92
N MET A 255 8.92 -8.86 1.89
CA MET A 255 8.06 -8.59 0.73
C MET A 255 7.39 -7.22 0.80
N VAL A 256 7.30 -6.65 1.99
CA VAL A 256 6.68 -5.35 2.27
C VAL A 256 7.69 -4.46 2.99
N LEU A 257 7.65 -3.18 2.70
CA LEU A 257 8.20 -2.11 3.51
C LEU A 257 7.03 -1.35 4.13
N ALA A 258 7.01 -1.24 5.45
CA ALA A 258 6.07 -0.40 6.17
C ALA A 258 6.82 0.68 6.95
N ALA A 259 6.38 1.93 6.84
CA ALA A 259 7.06 3.04 7.48
C ALA A 259 6.08 3.98 8.18
N ARG A 260 6.50 4.53 9.31
CA ARG A 260 5.82 5.63 9.99
C ARG A 260 6.65 6.90 9.88
N LEU A 261 5.99 7.94 9.43
CA LEU A 261 6.51 9.29 9.31
C LEU A 261 5.72 10.18 10.28
N ARG A 262 6.41 10.92 11.13
CA ARG A 262 5.80 11.82 12.11
C ARG A 262 6.03 13.27 11.69
N LEU A 263 4.96 14.05 11.65
CA LEU A 263 5.01 15.49 11.39
C LEU A 263 5.58 16.19 12.63
N ARG A 264 6.63 16.99 12.42
CA ARG A 264 7.33 17.74 13.47
C ARG A 264 6.73 19.11 13.71
#